data_b78fb935eee7ea574ed72beb1e2e811a
#
_entry.id   b78fb935eee7ea574ed72beb1e2e811a
#
_cell.length_a   1.000
_cell.length_b   1.000
_cell.length_c   1.000
_cell.angle_alpha   90.00
_cell.angle_beta   90.00
_cell.angle_gamma   90.00
#
_symmetry.space_group_name_H-M   'P 1'
#
loop_
_entity.id
_entity.type
_entity.pdbx_description
1 polymer ?
#
loop_
_entity_poly.entity_id
_entity_poly.type
_entity_poly.pdbx_seq_one_letter_code
_entity_poly.pdbx_strand_id
1 'polypeptide(L)'
;NVITGKRYIKKLVEDKIVDGWDDPRLVTIAALRRRGYTPESIRRFVELAGVSKADNSIDSAMLEYCLREDLKLKKSRVMAILDPVKLVIDNYPEGQIEELDAPNNMENEELGSRKIPFGRELYIEREDFMEEPPKKYFRLFPGNEVRLMNAYFVTCTGCEKDADGNVTVVHCTYDPETKSG
;
A
#
# COMPACT_ATOMS: atom_id res chain seq x y z
N ASN A 1 12.24 1.58 -22.31
CA ASN A 1 11.32 2.13 -23.33
C ASN A 1 10.13 1.21 -23.46
N VAL A 2 8.92 1.78 -23.46
CA VAL A 2 7.68 1.04 -23.63
C VAL A 2 7.30 1.04 -25.11
N ILE A 3 7.00 -0.13 -25.67
CA ILE A 3 6.57 -0.26 -27.06
C ILE A 3 5.06 -0.02 -27.15
N THR A 4 4.66 1.03 -27.86
CA THR A 4 3.25 1.42 -28.05
C THR A 4 2.71 1.10 -29.45
N GLY A 5 3.58 0.60 -30.34
CA GLY A 5 3.22 0.32 -31.73
C GLY A 5 2.15 -0.76 -31.86
N LYS A 6 1.01 -0.43 -32.49
CA LYS A 6 -0.15 -1.32 -32.68
C LYS A 6 0.24 -2.69 -33.26
N ARG A 7 1.20 -2.72 -34.19
CA ARG A 7 1.66 -3.97 -34.83
C ARG A 7 2.28 -4.95 -33.84
N TYR A 8 3.06 -4.45 -32.88
CA TYR A 8 3.71 -5.29 -31.86
C TYR A 8 2.69 -5.80 -30.84
N ILE A 9 1.78 -4.91 -30.41
CA ILE A 9 0.72 -5.31 -29.46
C ILE A 9 -0.20 -6.35 -30.09
N LYS A 10 -0.59 -6.17 -31.37
CA LYS A 10 -1.39 -7.14 -32.11
C LYS A 10 -0.72 -8.51 -32.14
N LYS A 11 0.59 -8.57 -32.40
CA LYS A 11 1.35 -9.82 -32.39
C LYS A 11 1.32 -10.50 -31.03
N LEU A 12 1.49 -9.77 -29.93
CA LEU A 12 1.41 -10.33 -28.58
C LEU A 12 0.06 -10.98 -28.27
N VAL A 13 -1.03 -10.40 -28.79
CA VAL A 13 -2.39 -10.92 -28.64
C VAL A 13 -2.59 -12.16 -29.53
N GLU A 14 -2.14 -12.11 -30.81
CA GLU A 14 -2.25 -13.24 -31.76
C GLU A 14 -1.42 -14.46 -31.32
N ASP A 15 -0.23 -14.23 -30.81
CA ASP A 15 0.66 -15.27 -30.27
C ASP A 15 0.23 -15.76 -28.87
N LYS A 16 -0.89 -15.24 -28.32
CA LYS A 16 -1.43 -15.57 -26.99
C LYS A 16 -0.45 -15.37 -25.83
N ILE A 17 0.49 -14.43 -25.98
CA ILE A 17 1.41 -14.04 -24.90
C ILE A 17 0.67 -13.19 -23.86
N VAL A 18 -0.35 -12.45 -24.30
CA VAL A 18 -1.29 -11.69 -23.47
C VAL A 18 -2.72 -12.10 -23.79
N ASP A 19 -3.62 -11.94 -22.80
CA ASP A 19 -5.01 -12.42 -22.92
C ASP A 19 -5.86 -11.61 -23.90
N GLY A 20 -5.49 -10.36 -24.15
CA GLY A 20 -6.22 -9.47 -25.05
C GLY A 20 -5.67 -8.06 -25.04
N TRP A 21 -6.37 -7.14 -25.73
CA TRP A 21 -5.99 -5.75 -25.83
C TRP A 21 -6.11 -4.97 -24.51
N ASP A 22 -6.84 -5.49 -23.56
CA ASP A 22 -7.04 -4.97 -22.22
C ASP A 22 -6.16 -5.65 -21.15
N ASP A 23 -5.25 -6.53 -21.56
CA ASP A 23 -4.33 -7.17 -20.63
C ASP A 23 -3.57 -6.11 -19.80
N PRO A 24 -3.57 -6.21 -18.45
CA PRO A 24 -2.95 -5.21 -17.57
C PRO A 24 -1.45 -4.98 -17.83
N ARG A 25 -0.78 -5.92 -18.47
CA ARG A 25 0.64 -5.81 -18.85
C ARG A 25 0.88 -4.86 -20.02
N LEU A 26 -0.18 -4.53 -20.78
CA LEU A 26 -0.12 -3.63 -21.93
C LEU A 26 -0.29 -2.17 -21.52
N VAL A 27 0.05 -1.27 -22.44
CA VAL A 27 -0.09 0.21 -22.31
C VAL A 27 -1.25 0.77 -23.13
N THR A 28 -2.17 -0.08 -23.55
CA THR A 28 -3.39 0.39 -24.24
C THR A 28 -4.30 1.13 -23.26
N ILE A 29 -5.15 2.03 -23.76
CA ILE A 29 -6.15 2.70 -22.91
C ILE A 29 -7.08 1.69 -22.25
N ALA A 30 -7.42 0.60 -22.96
CA ALA A 30 -8.22 -0.49 -22.38
C ALA A 30 -7.51 -1.17 -21.21
N ALA A 31 -6.20 -1.44 -21.33
CA ALA A 31 -5.39 -1.99 -20.26
C ALA A 31 -5.23 -1.03 -19.08
N LEU A 32 -4.98 0.25 -19.33
CA LEU A 32 -4.93 1.27 -18.30
C LEU A 32 -6.26 1.36 -17.55
N ARG A 33 -7.39 1.36 -18.26
CA ARG A 33 -8.72 1.35 -17.65
C ARG A 33 -8.92 0.12 -16.76
N ARG A 34 -8.52 -1.07 -17.21
CA ARG A 34 -8.60 -2.31 -16.41
C ARG A 34 -7.72 -2.24 -15.18
N ARG A 35 -6.58 -1.55 -15.22
CA ARG A 35 -5.69 -1.28 -14.07
C ARG A 35 -6.24 -0.21 -13.12
N GLY A 36 -7.36 0.43 -13.42
CA GLY A 36 -8.00 1.43 -12.57
C GLY A 36 -7.63 2.88 -12.86
N TYR A 37 -6.96 3.15 -13.99
CA TYR A 37 -6.72 4.53 -14.41
C TYR A 37 -8.01 5.22 -14.80
N THR A 38 -8.22 6.42 -14.27
CA THR A 38 -9.40 7.23 -14.55
C THR A 38 -9.21 8.05 -15.84
N PRO A 39 -10.29 8.39 -16.57
CA PRO A 39 -10.19 9.29 -17.72
C PRO A 39 -9.56 10.64 -17.36
N GLU A 40 -9.86 11.16 -16.16
CA GLU A 40 -9.34 12.42 -15.65
C GLU A 40 -7.82 12.37 -15.47
N SER A 41 -7.31 11.29 -14.85
CA SER A 41 -5.88 11.12 -14.65
C SER A 41 -5.11 11.02 -15.97
N ILE A 42 -5.67 10.33 -16.97
CA ILE A 42 -5.06 10.19 -18.29
C ILE A 42 -5.07 11.54 -19.03
N ARG A 43 -6.16 12.31 -18.98
CA ARG A 43 -6.23 13.65 -19.57
C ARG A 43 -5.21 14.58 -18.94
N ARG A 44 -5.16 14.62 -17.61
CA ARG A 44 -4.17 15.43 -16.89
C ARG A 44 -2.73 15.06 -17.25
N PHE A 45 -2.45 13.78 -17.40
CA PHE A 45 -1.14 13.32 -17.85
C PHE A 45 -0.81 13.86 -19.25
N VAL A 46 -1.74 13.78 -20.22
CA VAL A 46 -1.53 14.29 -21.57
C VAL A 46 -1.34 15.81 -21.57
N GLU A 47 -2.07 16.54 -20.75
CA GLU A 47 -1.91 17.99 -20.58
C GLU A 47 -0.52 18.36 -20.04
N LEU A 48 -0.05 17.66 -19.01
CA LEU A 48 1.28 17.87 -18.42
C LEU A 48 2.42 17.46 -19.37
N ALA A 49 2.23 16.38 -20.11
CA ALA A 49 3.18 15.90 -21.09
C ALA A 49 3.31 16.88 -22.28
N GLY A 50 2.23 17.59 -22.59
CA GLY A 50 2.14 18.50 -23.72
C GLY A 50 2.11 17.78 -25.06
N VAL A 51 1.88 18.56 -26.13
CA VAL A 51 1.92 18.08 -27.52
C VAL A 51 3.17 18.63 -28.20
N SER A 52 4.05 17.74 -28.63
CA SER A 52 5.28 18.09 -29.34
C SER A 52 5.40 17.27 -30.62
N LYS A 53 6.02 17.88 -31.67
CA LYS A 53 6.41 17.17 -32.90
C LYS A 53 7.76 16.45 -32.74
N ALA A 54 8.52 16.75 -31.66
CA ALA A 54 9.77 16.12 -31.36
C ALA A 54 9.52 14.83 -30.53
N ASP A 55 10.41 13.86 -30.68
CA ASP A 55 10.40 12.66 -29.85
C ASP A 55 10.73 13.06 -28.41
N ASN A 56 9.79 12.78 -27.52
CA ASN A 56 9.95 13.02 -26.09
C ASN A 56 9.94 11.69 -25.33
N SER A 57 10.81 11.59 -24.32
CA SER A 57 10.76 10.54 -23.31
C SER A 57 10.11 11.09 -22.05
N ILE A 58 8.98 10.53 -21.65
CA ILE A 58 8.25 10.94 -20.44
C ILE A 58 8.37 9.84 -19.44
N ASP A 59 8.69 10.19 -18.18
CA ASP A 59 8.74 9.23 -17.10
C ASP A 59 7.34 8.69 -16.80
N SER A 60 7.22 7.36 -16.67
CA SER A 60 5.99 6.68 -16.26
C SER A 60 5.51 7.13 -14.87
N ALA A 61 6.41 7.57 -14.01
CA ALA A 61 6.10 8.13 -12.69
C ALA A 61 5.16 9.35 -12.79
N MET A 62 5.19 10.12 -13.89
CA MET A 62 4.27 11.24 -14.11
C MET A 62 2.82 10.73 -14.33
N LEU A 63 2.65 9.64 -15.06
CA LEU A 63 1.32 9.03 -15.26
C LEU A 63 0.76 8.50 -13.94
N GLU A 64 1.60 7.83 -13.16
CA GLU A 64 1.24 7.33 -11.83
C GLU A 64 0.95 8.46 -10.85
N TYR A 65 1.69 9.56 -10.91
CA TYR A 65 1.41 10.76 -10.13
C TYR A 65 0.03 11.32 -10.43
N CYS A 66 -0.33 11.47 -11.71
CA CYS A 66 -1.66 11.96 -12.11
C CYS A 66 -2.78 11.04 -11.57
N LEU A 67 -2.57 9.73 -11.58
CA LEU A 67 -3.52 8.78 -11.03
C LEU A 67 -3.64 8.92 -9.50
N ARG A 68 -2.50 8.98 -8.78
CA ARG A 68 -2.51 9.16 -7.33
C ARG A 68 -3.25 10.42 -6.90
N GLU A 69 -2.99 11.54 -7.56
CA GLU A 69 -3.65 12.82 -7.26
C GLU A 69 -5.16 12.75 -7.50
N ASP A 70 -5.61 12.07 -8.57
CA ASP A 70 -7.03 11.92 -8.85
C ASP A 70 -7.73 10.98 -7.85
N LEU A 71 -7.09 9.86 -7.50
CA LEU A 71 -7.66 8.89 -6.55
C LEU A 71 -7.60 9.37 -5.10
N LYS A 72 -6.65 10.24 -4.77
CA LYS A 72 -6.36 10.74 -3.43
C LYS A 72 -7.60 11.29 -2.72
N LEU A 73 -8.46 12.00 -3.44
CA LEU A 73 -9.69 12.59 -2.92
C LEU A 73 -10.95 11.77 -3.18
N LYS A 74 -10.89 10.81 -4.10
CA LYS A 74 -12.08 10.11 -4.60
C LYS A 74 -12.26 8.70 -4.04
N LYS A 75 -11.20 8.11 -3.47
CA LYS A 75 -11.23 6.68 -3.11
C LYS A 75 -10.88 6.44 -1.66
N SER A 76 -11.50 5.41 -1.10
CA SER A 76 -11.12 4.90 0.22
C SER A 76 -9.70 4.35 0.18
N ARG A 77 -8.95 4.60 1.26
CA ARG A 77 -7.60 4.08 1.46
C ARG A 77 -7.64 2.93 2.43
N VAL A 78 -7.08 1.83 2.02
CA VAL A 78 -6.93 0.64 2.86
C VAL A 78 -5.46 0.24 2.93
N MET A 79 -5.07 -0.35 4.06
CA MET A 79 -3.77 -0.99 4.17
C MET A 79 -3.85 -2.40 3.62
N ALA A 80 -2.89 -2.78 2.78
CA ALA A 80 -2.72 -4.14 2.30
C ALA A 80 -1.35 -4.62 2.75
N ILE A 81 -1.30 -5.78 3.41
CA ILE A 81 -0.07 -6.41 3.88
C ILE A 81 0.22 -7.56 2.93
N LEU A 82 1.36 -7.51 2.25
CA LEU A 82 1.73 -8.47 1.21
C LEU A 82 2.66 -9.57 1.73
N ASP A 83 3.57 -9.23 2.66
CA ASP A 83 4.46 -10.15 3.34
C ASP A 83 4.25 -10.05 4.86
N PRO A 84 3.20 -10.73 5.40
CA PRO A 84 2.78 -10.55 6.77
C PRO A 84 3.75 -11.20 7.78
N VAL A 85 4.01 -10.46 8.85
CA VAL A 85 4.60 -10.98 10.09
C VAL A 85 3.59 -10.79 11.22
N LYS A 86 3.41 -11.81 12.06
CA LYS A 86 2.54 -11.74 13.21
C LYS A 86 3.09 -10.77 14.25
N LEU A 87 2.24 -9.89 14.77
CA LEU A 87 2.52 -9.02 15.89
C LEU A 87 1.62 -9.41 17.06
N VAL A 88 2.21 -9.69 18.21
CA VAL A 88 1.49 -10.05 19.44
C VAL A 88 1.65 -8.92 20.46
N ILE A 89 0.52 -8.43 20.96
CA ILE A 89 0.50 -7.43 22.04
C ILE A 89 0.35 -8.16 23.36
N ASP A 90 1.46 -8.34 24.08
CA ASP A 90 1.55 -9.24 25.24
C ASP A 90 0.66 -8.82 26.41
N ASN A 91 0.49 -7.51 26.62
CA ASN A 91 -0.37 -6.95 27.67
C ASN A 91 -1.80 -6.64 27.22
N TYR A 92 -2.22 -7.01 26.01
CA TYR A 92 -3.61 -6.89 25.58
C TYR A 92 -4.42 -8.09 26.11
N PRO A 93 -5.65 -7.88 26.63
CA PRO A 93 -6.46 -8.96 27.20
C PRO A 93 -6.74 -10.06 26.18
N GLU A 94 -6.54 -11.32 26.61
CA GLU A 94 -6.74 -12.48 25.76
C GLU A 94 -8.22 -12.64 25.37
N GLY A 95 -8.46 -12.92 24.09
CA GLY A 95 -9.81 -13.10 23.55
C GLY A 95 -10.63 -11.80 23.41
N GLN A 96 -10.12 -10.66 23.86
CA GLN A 96 -10.78 -9.38 23.66
C GLN A 96 -10.53 -8.87 22.24
N ILE A 97 -11.60 -8.40 21.58
CA ILE A 97 -11.55 -7.69 20.32
C ILE A 97 -12.37 -6.41 20.48
N GLU A 98 -11.79 -5.29 20.15
CA GLU A 98 -12.50 -4.01 20.09
C GLU A 98 -12.60 -3.51 18.64
N GLU A 99 -13.59 -2.67 18.39
CA GLU A 99 -13.74 -1.99 17.11
C GLU A 99 -13.22 -0.57 17.20
N LEU A 100 -12.26 -0.25 16.32
CA LEU A 100 -11.71 1.09 16.18
C LEU A 100 -12.26 1.77 14.95
N ASP A 101 -12.46 3.08 15.03
CA ASP A 101 -12.88 3.88 13.90
C ASP A 101 -11.67 4.23 13.03
N ALA A 102 -11.77 3.92 11.75
CA ALA A 102 -10.76 4.26 10.77
C ALA A 102 -11.39 5.08 9.64
N PRO A 103 -10.95 6.33 9.40
CA PRO A 103 -11.46 7.12 8.29
C PRO A 103 -11.14 6.42 6.97
N ASN A 104 -12.13 6.36 6.07
CA ASN A 104 -11.92 5.78 4.74
C ASN A 104 -10.95 6.62 3.90
N ASN A 105 -10.88 7.92 4.19
CA ASN A 105 -9.94 8.82 3.56
C ASN A 105 -9.64 9.99 4.51
N MET A 106 -8.35 10.25 4.77
CA MET A 106 -7.92 11.33 5.66
C MET A 106 -8.12 12.73 5.08
N GLU A 107 -8.31 12.85 3.78
CA GLU A 107 -8.41 14.12 3.05
C GLU A 107 -9.83 14.38 2.53
N ASN A 108 -10.72 13.41 2.65
CA ASN A 108 -12.12 13.53 2.23
C ASN A 108 -13.05 12.84 3.24
N GLU A 109 -13.59 13.63 4.16
CA GLU A 109 -14.49 13.18 5.22
C GLU A 109 -15.83 12.65 4.67
N GLU A 110 -16.25 13.06 3.46
CA GLU A 110 -17.48 12.59 2.83
C GLU A 110 -17.49 11.08 2.57
N LEU A 111 -16.30 10.47 2.50
CA LEU A 111 -16.15 9.02 2.36
C LEU A 111 -16.42 8.26 3.66
N GLY A 112 -16.64 8.98 4.77
CA GLY A 112 -16.97 8.39 6.06
C GLY A 112 -15.83 7.56 6.68
N SER A 113 -16.22 6.69 7.60
CA SER A 113 -15.28 5.80 8.31
C SER A 113 -15.77 4.35 8.26
N ARG A 114 -14.89 3.44 8.63
CA ARG A 114 -15.19 2.01 8.81
C ARG A 114 -14.68 1.55 10.17
N LYS A 115 -15.30 0.48 10.69
CA LYS A 115 -14.79 -0.21 11.87
C LYS A 115 -13.70 -1.20 11.46
N ILE A 116 -12.61 -1.20 12.22
CA ILE A 116 -11.53 -2.16 12.09
C ILE A 116 -11.38 -2.93 13.41
N PRO A 117 -11.28 -4.26 13.38
CA PRO A 117 -11.05 -5.04 14.58
C PRO A 117 -9.62 -4.83 15.09
N PHE A 118 -9.48 -4.70 16.40
CA PHE A 118 -8.20 -4.62 17.09
C PHE A 118 -8.19 -5.64 18.24
N GLY A 119 -7.13 -6.40 18.33
CA GLY A 119 -6.98 -7.44 19.34
C GLY A 119 -5.53 -7.72 19.66
N ARG A 120 -5.29 -8.80 20.44
CA ARG A 120 -3.96 -9.20 20.86
C ARG A 120 -3.05 -9.60 19.70
N GLU A 121 -3.60 -10.23 18.65
CA GLU A 121 -2.86 -10.71 17.49
C GLU A 121 -3.19 -9.84 16.26
N LEU A 122 -2.16 -9.28 15.67
CA LEU A 122 -2.23 -8.43 14.49
C LEU A 122 -1.20 -8.89 13.46
N TYR A 123 -1.21 -8.27 12.29
CA TYR A 123 -0.22 -8.49 11.25
C TYR A 123 0.36 -7.16 10.79
N ILE A 124 1.66 -7.14 10.57
CA ILE A 124 2.41 -6.01 10.00
C ILE A 124 3.16 -6.47 8.76
N GLU A 125 3.56 -5.54 7.91
CA GLU A 125 4.47 -5.84 6.81
C GLU A 125 5.85 -6.21 7.37
N ARG A 126 6.51 -7.23 6.79
CA ARG A 126 7.85 -7.67 7.25
C ARG A 126 8.85 -6.53 7.30
N GLU A 127 8.80 -5.62 6.33
CA GLU A 127 9.67 -4.44 6.27
C GLU A 127 9.43 -3.43 7.39
N ASP A 128 8.30 -3.52 8.11
CA ASP A 128 8.00 -2.64 9.24
C ASP A 128 8.71 -3.04 10.53
N PHE A 129 9.43 -4.16 10.52
CA PHE A 129 10.22 -4.62 11.65
C PHE A 129 11.67 -4.94 11.26
N MET A 130 12.63 -4.50 12.07
CA MET A 130 14.04 -4.90 12.02
C MET A 130 14.57 -5.09 13.44
N GLU A 131 15.32 -6.16 13.68
CA GLU A 131 15.96 -6.39 14.97
C GLU A 131 17.16 -5.46 15.19
N GLU A 132 17.98 -5.30 14.17
CA GLU A 132 19.15 -4.41 14.16
C GLU A 132 19.00 -3.37 13.05
N PRO A 133 18.27 -2.28 13.30
CA PRO A 133 17.98 -1.31 12.25
C PRO A 133 19.18 -0.40 11.94
N PRO A 134 19.32 0.06 10.68
CA PRO A 134 20.27 1.09 10.31
C PRO A 134 19.88 2.44 10.92
N LYS A 135 20.82 3.38 10.94
CA LYS A 135 20.53 4.78 11.30
C LYS A 135 19.41 5.34 10.42
N LYS A 136 18.45 6.03 11.02
CA LYS A 136 17.24 6.62 10.38
C LYS A 136 16.15 5.59 9.99
N TYR A 137 16.12 4.43 10.62
CA TYR A 137 14.96 3.55 10.57
C TYR A 137 13.96 3.99 11.64
N PHE A 138 12.77 4.40 11.24
CA PHE A 138 11.73 4.97 12.11
C PHE A 138 10.53 4.04 12.32
N ARG A 139 10.70 2.76 12.01
CA ARG A 139 9.67 1.73 12.19
C ARG A 139 9.98 0.88 13.44
N LEU A 140 9.40 -0.28 13.55
CA LEU A 140 9.44 -1.11 14.76
C LEU A 140 10.76 -1.87 14.89
N PHE A 141 11.38 -1.79 16.07
CA PHE A 141 12.54 -2.58 16.48
C PHE A 141 12.56 -2.71 18.01
N PRO A 142 13.30 -3.66 18.60
CA PRO A 142 13.34 -3.86 20.04
C PRO A 142 13.66 -2.58 20.83
N GLY A 143 12.78 -2.23 21.76
CA GLY A 143 12.86 -1.01 22.57
C GLY A 143 12.31 0.25 21.92
N ASN A 144 11.87 0.20 20.66
CA ASN A 144 11.26 1.36 19.98
C ASN A 144 9.74 1.35 20.13
N GLU A 145 9.19 2.55 20.21
CA GLU A 145 7.76 2.83 20.25
C GLU A 145 7.29 3.37 18.89
N VAL A 146 6.17 2.86 18.41
CA VAL A 146 5.50 3.35 17.21
C VAL A 146 4.00 3.43 17.43
N ARG A 147 3.31 4.30 16.69
CA ARG A 147 1.85 4.33 16.66
C ARG A 147 1.34 3.39 15.57
N LEU A 148 0.53 2.42 15.93
CA LEU A 148 -0.29 1.68 14.97
C LEU A 148 -1.40 2.59 14.46
N MET A 149 -1.56 2.64 13.13
CA MET A 149 -2.51 3.54 12.48
C MET A 149 -3.95 3.32 12.99
N ASN A 150 -4.60 4.40 13.39
CA ASN A 150 -5.95 4.41 13.98
C ASN A 150 -6.09 3.56 15.27
N ALA A 151 -5.01 3.27 15.95
CA ALA A 151 -4.99 2.44 17.15
C ALA A 151 -4.15 3.06 18.27
N TYR A 152 -3.24 2.32 18.83
CA TYR A 152 -2.46 2.68 20.01
C TYR A 152 -0.98 2.84 19.70
N PHE A 153 -0.24 3.44 20.63
CA PHE A 153 1.21 3.28 20.67
C PHE A 153 1.55 1.87 21.16
N VAL A 154 2.53 1.28 20.52
CA VAL A 154 3.09 -0.01 20.90
C VAL A 154 4.61 0.09 21.00
N THR A 155 5.18 -0.53 22.03
CA THR A 155 6.62 -0.63 22.23
C THR A 155 7.05 -2.07 21.97
N CYS A 156 8.00 -2.26 21.06
CA CYS A 156 8.52 -3.60 20.75
C CYS A 156 9.38 -4.13 21.91
N THR A 157 9.11 -5.35 22.34
CA THR A 157 9.84 -6.05 23.42
C THR A 157 10.81 -7.10 22.86
N GLY A 158 10.58 -7.60 21.65
CA GLY A 158 11.43 -8.60 21.01
C GLY A 158 10.76 -9.30 19.83
N CYS A 159 11.38 -10.40 19.40
CA CYS A 159 10.83 -11.23 18.32
C CYS A 159 11.16 -12.70 18.49
N GLU A 160 10.37 -13.55 17.84
CA GLU A 160 10.64 -14.97 17.66
C GLU A 160 11.13 -15.27 16.25
N LYS A 161 11.97 -16.26 16.10
CA LYS A 161 12.53 -16.68 14.80
C LYS A 161 12.31 -18.17 14.58
N ASP A 162 12.26 -18.54 13.30
CA ASP A 162 12.31 -19.94 12.90
C ASP A 162 13.73 -20.52 12.91
N ALA A 163 13.88 -21.78 12.54
CA ALA A 163 15.16 -22.48 12.47
C ALA A 163 16.13 -21.86 11.45
N ASP A 164 15.61 -21.14 10.46
CA ASP A 164 16.38 -20.49 9.41
C ASP A 164 16.75 -19.04 9.78
N GLY A 165 16.30 -18.57 10.95
CA GLY A 165 16.57 -17.22 11.46
C GLY A 165 15.59 -16.15 10.96
N ASN A 166 14.51 -16.52 10.26
CA ASN A 166 13.50 -15.56 9.83
C ASN A 166 12.56 -15.20 10.99
N VAL A 167 12.23 -13.92 11.12
CA VAL A 167 11.28 -13.45 12.11
C VAL A 167 9.88 -13.97 11.80
N THR A 168 9.27 -14.65 12.76
CA THR A 168 7.92 -15.23 12.66
C THR A 168 6.90 -14.48 13.50
N VAL A 169 7.30 -13.96 14.66
CA VAL A 169 6.45 -13.19 15.57
C VAL A 169 7.23 -12.00 16.11
N VAL A 170 6.56 -10.85 16.18
CA VAL A 170 7.07 -9.64 16.86
C VAL A 170 6.24 -9.43 18.12
N HIS A 171 6.89 -9.24 19.26
CA HIS A 171 6.26 -8.99 20.54
C HIS A 171 6.26 -7.50 20.88
N CYS A 172 5.13 -7.00 21.36
CA CYS A 172 4.96 -5.62 21.78
C CYS A 172 4.12 -5.51 23.04
N THR A 173 4.25 -4.40 23.73
CA THR A 173 3.27 -3.94 24.71
C THR A 173 2.58 -2.70 24.18
N TYR A 174 1.28 -2.49 24.49
CA TYR A 174 0.55 -1.29 24.10
C TYR A 174 0.29 -0.38 25.31
N ASP A 175 0.12 0.90 25.03
CA ASP A 175 -0.31 1.89 26.00
C ASP A 175 -1.81 2.19 25.81
N PRO A 176 -2.70 1.76 26.75
CA PRO A 176 -4.14 1.92 26.62
C PRO A 176 -4.60 3.40 26.61
N GLU A 177 -3.81 4.31 27.19
CA GLU A 177 -4.14 5.74 27.26
C GLU A 177 -3.91 6.47 25.91
N THR A 178 -3.32 5.80 24.92
CA THR A 178 -2.94 6.42 23.64
C THR A 178 -3.89 6.12 22.50
N LYS A 179 -5.10 5.64 22.81
CA LYS A 179 -6.12 5.35 21.80
C LYS A 179 -6.30 6.51 20.83
N SER A 180 -6.19 6.21 19.52
CA SER A 180 -6.53 7.16 18.47
C SER A 180 -8.04 7.30 18.35
N GLY A 181 -8.52 8.53 18.39
CA GLY A 181 -9.93 8.86 18.21
C GLY A 181 -10.04 10.35 17.97
#